data_084e76e81784678bc8d9b3f3d2336714
#
_entry.id   084e76e81784678bc8d9b3f3d2336714
#
_cell.length_a   1.000
_cell.length_b   1.000
_cell.length_c   1.000
_cell.angle_alpha   90.00
_cell.angle_beta   90.00
_cell.angle_gamma   90.00
#
_symmetry.space_group_name_H-M   'P 1'
#
loop_
_entity.id
_entity.type
_entity.pdbx_description
1 polymer ?
#
loop_
_entity_poly.entity_id
_entity_poly.type
_entity_poly.pdbx_seq_one_letter_code
_entity_poly.pdbx_strand_id
1 'polypeptide(L)'
;PSTEKETPSTNPQTPETPNDGTVKVGQVIKAEGQYGVFTYKVTGKGTVEVKSITAKGKAKKSVKIFDKIKASGKTWKVTSVAANALKGNKKMESLTIGKNVRKIGKNAFANCRKLKKVTIKSKKINTIGKNAFKNINKKATVKVPKAQKKKYAKLLNKAKLSKKVKIK
;
A
#
# COMPACT_ATOMS: atom_id res chain seq x y z
N PRO A 1 -6.55 -26.12 -62.31
CA PRO A 1 -5.52 -25.86 -61.30
C PRO A 1 -5.95 -24.73 -60.40
N SER A 2 -6.37 -25.09 -59.17
CA SER A 2 -6.85 -24.15 -58.17
C SER A 2 -5.73 -23.85 -57.22
N THR A 3 -5.32 -22.61 -57.16
CA THR A 3 -4.38 -22.09 -56.16
C THR A 3 -5.16 -21.58 -54.99
N GLU A 4 -5.18 -22.34 -53.91
CA GLU A 4 -5.63 -21.88 -52.60
C GLU A 4 -4.55 -21.00 -51.98
N LYS A 5 -4.95 -19.77 -51.69
CA LYS A 5 -4.13 -18.77 -51.05
C LYS A 5 -4.36 -18.85 -49.55
N GLU A 6 -3.43 -19.47 -48.83
CA GLU A 6 -3.44 -19.46 -47.36
C GLU A 6 -3.16 -18.07 -46.82
N THR A 7 -4.09 -17.56 -46.01
CA THR A 7 -3.90 -16.35 -45.22
C THR A 7 -3.18 -16.70 -43.93
N PRO A 8 -2.09 -16.01 -43.54
CA PRO A 8 -1.49 -16.27 -42.25
C PRO A 8 -2.35 -15.68 -41.12
N SER A 9 -2.78 -16.55 -40.24
CA SER A 9 -3.42 -16.19 -38.98
C SER A 9 -2.40 -15.47 -38.08
N THR A 10 -2.52 -14.15 -37.94
CA THR A 10 -1.79 -13.39 -36.95
C THR A 10 -2.46 -13.53 -35.60
N ASN A 11 -1.96 -14.49 -34.82
CA ASN A 11 -2.24 -14.56 -33.41
C ASN A 11 -1.55 -13.38 -32.67
N PRO A 12 -2.25 -12.50 -31.94
CA PRO A 12 -1.57 -11.47 -31.16
C PRO A 12 -0.89 -12.15 -29.98
N GLN A 13 0.41 -12.33 -30.08
CA GLN A 13 1.26 -12.71 -28.97
C GLN A 13 1.14 -11.65 -27.88
N THR A 14 0.57 -12.01 -26.75
CA THR A 14 0.78 -11.36 -25.48
C THR A 14 2.30 -11.27 -25.25
N PRO A 15 2.84 -10.10 -24.89
CA PRO A 15 4.27 -9.99 -24.62
C PRO A 15 4.63 -10.91 -23.45
N GLU A 16 5.34 -11.98 -23.74
CA GLU A 16 5.98 -12.81 -22.73
C GLU A 16 6.99 -11.93 -22.00
N THR A 17 6.79 -11.75 -20.70
CA THR A 17 7.76 -11.07 -19.84
C THR A 17 9.04 -11.91 -19.79
N PRO A 18 10.21 -11.33 -20.07
CA PRO A 18 11.47 -12.07 -19.96
C PRO A 18 11.66 -12.56 -18.52
N ASN A 19 11.70 -13.87 -18.35
CA ASN A 19 11.91 -14.52 -17.07
C ASN A 19 13.43 -14.62 -16.76
N ASP A 20 14.11 -13.47 -16.67
CA ASP A 20 15.51 -13.41 -16.27
C ASP A 20 15.69 -13.16 -14.76
N GLY A 21 14.60 -13.17 -14.00
CA GLY A 21 14.64 -12.95 -12.54
C GLY A 21 14.98 -11.53 -12.11
N THR A 22 15.21 -10.58 -13.04
CA THR A 22 15.48 -9.19 -12.71
C THR A 22 14.19 -8.38 -12.61
N VAL A 23 13.84 -8.01 -11.38
CA VAL A 23 12.68 -7.15 -11.12
C VAL A 23 13.10 -5.69 -11.29
N LYS A 24 12.44 -4.96 -12.19
CA LYS A 24 12.77 -3.56 -12.56
C LYS A 24 12.01 -2.55 -11.69
N VAL A 25 12.61 -1.37 -11.49
CA VAL A 25 11.92 -0.23 -10.86
C VAL A 25 10.67 0.14 -11.68
N GLY A 26 9.57 0.41 -10.98
CA GLY A 26 8.27 0.66 -11.59
C GLY A 26 7.41 -0.59 -11.80
N GLN A 27 8.00 -1.78 -11.80
CA GLN A 27 7.27 -3.03 -11.94
C GLN A 27 6.34 -3.29 -10.76
N VAL A 28 5.14 -3.80 -11.05
CA VAL A 28 4.20 -4.26 -10.02
C VAL A 28 4.46 -5.73 -9.77
N ILE A 29 4.68 -6.06 -8.50
CA ILE A 29 4.89 -7.43 -8.04
C ILE A 29 3.78 -7.87 -7.09
N LYS A 30 3.48 -9.14 -7.11
CA LYS A 30 2.57 -9.81 -6.17
C LYS A 30 3.40 -10.56 -5.15
N ALA A 31 3.05 -10.43 -3.89
CA ALA A 31 3.65 -11.21 -2.82
C ALA A 31 2.70 -12.34 -2.41
N GLU A 32 3.25 -13.42 -1.89
CA GLU A 32 2.52 -14.62 -1.53
C GLU A 32 2.16 -14.68 -0.04
N GLY A 33 1.35 -15.65 0.34
CA GLY A 33 1.00 -15.94 1.73
C GLY A 33 0.39 -14.75 2.45
N GLN A 34 0.95 -14.42 3.61
CA GLN A 34 0.49 -13.30 4.45
C GLN A 34 0.69 -11.94 3.79
N TYR A 35 1.66 -11.79 2.88
CA TYR A 35 1.97 -10.55 2.19
C TYR A 35 1.02 -10.25 1.03
N GLY A 36 0.28 -11.25 0.53
CA GLY A 36 -0.66 -11.15 -0.60
C GLY A 36 -1.91 -10.30 -0.34
N VAL A 37 -1.96 -9.58 0.78
CA VAL A 37 -3.00 -8.58 1.09
C VAL A 37 -2.87 -7.31 0.26
N PHE A 38 -1.70 -7.09 -0.37
CA PHE A 38 -1.41 -5.95 -1.24
C PHE A 38 -0.74 -6.37 -2.54
N THR A 39 -0.87 -5.53 -3.55
CA THR A 39 0.08 -5.45 -4.65
C THR A 39 1.15 -4.41 -4.32
N TYR A 40 2.34 -4.60 -4.83
CA TYR A 40 3.48 -3.74 -4.54
C TYR A 40 4.11 -3.23 -5.82
N LYS A 41 4.62 -2.00 -5.80
CA LYS A 41 5.39 -1.42 -6.89
C LYS A 41 6.85 -1.28 -6.45
N VAL A 42 7.77 -1.74 -7.27
CA VAL A 42 9.21 -1.59 -7.02
C VAL A 42 9.60 -0.13 -7.18
N THR A 43 10.21 0.45 -6.15
CA THR A 43 10.58 1.87 -6.10
C THR A 43 12.08 2.09 -6.14
N GLY A 44 12.86 1.03 -5.96
CA GLY A 44 14.32 1.09 -6.00
C GLY A 44 14.94 -0.25 -5.63
N LYS A 45 16.25 -0.30 -5.51
CA LYS A 45 17.00 -1.49 -5.14
C LYS A 45 16.57 -1.99 -3.75
N GLY A 46 15.82 -3.09 -3.71
CA GLY A 46 15.34 -3.70 -2.46
C GLY A 46 14.21 -2.95 -1.74
N THR A 47 13.52 -2.01 -2.42
CA THR A 47 12.41 -1.24 -1.85
C THR A 47 11.15 -1.30 -2.69
N VAL A 48 10.01 -1.32 -1.99
CA VAL A 48 8.68 -1.34 -2.62
C VAL A 48 7.74 -0.35 -1.94
N GLU A 49 6.73 0.03 -2.71
CA GLU A 49 5.57 0.79 -2.28
C GLU A 49 4.33 -0.12 -2.24
N VAL A 50 3.50 0.00 -1.22
CA VAL A 50 2.15 -0.58 -1.25
C VAL A 50 1.35 0.15 -2.32
N LYS A 51 1.03 -0.53 -3.42
CA LYS A 51 0.31 0.06 -4.55
C LYS A 51 -1.19 0.06 -4.35
N SER A 52 -1.75 -1.09 -3.99
CA SER A 52 -3.18 -1.26 -3.76
C SER A 52 -3.47 -2.45 -2.85
N ILE A 53 -4.65 -2.45 -2.25
CA ILE A 53 -5.14 -3.57 -1.47
C ILE A 53 -5.84 -4.59 -2.38
N THR A 54 -5.52 -5.88 -2.22
CA THR A 54 -6.14 -6.98 -2.97
C THR A 54 -7.54 -7.30 -2.42
N ALA A 55 -8.32 -8.13 -3.14
CA ALA A 55 -9.60 -8.64 -2.64
C ALA A 55 -9.45 -9.37 -1.30
N LYS A 56 -8.38 -10.18 -1.14
CA LYS A 56 -8.02 -10.85 0.12
C LYS A 56 -7.77 -9.84 1.25
N GLY A 57 -7.08 -8.75 0.95
CA GLY A 57 -6.83 -7.69 1.93
C GLY A 57 -8.09 -6.91 2.30
N LYS A 58 -8.95 -6.60 1.33
CA LYS A 58 -10.22 -5.89 1.56
C LYS A 58 -11.18 -6.65 2.47
N ALA A 59 -11.10 -7.97 2.52
CA ALA A 59 -11.93 -8.81 3.39
C ALA A 59 -11.51 -8.77 4.85
N LYS A 60 -10.28 -8.30 5.17
CA LYS A 60 -9.73 -8.32 6.52
C LYS A 60 -10.20 -7.13 7.37
N LYS A 61 -10.51 -7.41 8.65
CA LYS A 61 -10.76 -6.37 9.67
C LYS A 61 -9.45 -5.76 10.19
N SER A 62 -8.40 -6.57 10.27
CA SER A 62 -7.06 -6.13 10.69
C SER A 62 -6.09 -6.20 9.53
N VAL A 63 -5.50 -5.07 9.17
CA VAL A 63 -4.58 -4.93 8.04
C VAL A 63 -3.23 -4.45 8.55
N LYS A 64 -2.16 -5.07 8.07
CA LYS A 64 -0.77 -4.72 8.42
C LYS A 64 0.01 -4.38 7.17
N ILE A 65 0.59 -3.19 7.14
CA ILE A 65 1.65 -2.82 6.21
C ILE A 65 2.96 -3.30 6.84
N PHE A 66 3.58 -4.28 6.20
CA PHE A 66 4.74 -4.98 6.74
C PHE A 66 6.01 -4.11 6.68
N ASP A 67 6.99 -4.42 7.53
CA ASP A 67 8.31 -3.79 7.47
C ASP A 67 9.05 -4.24 6.20
N LYS A 68 8.94 -5.54 5.90
CA LYS A 68 9.53 -6.22 4.74
C LYS A 68 8.55 -7.25 4.20
N ILE A 69 8.70 -7.59 2.93
CA ILE A 69 7.96 -8.65 2.26
C ILE A 69 8.91 -9.58 1.51
N LYS A 70 8.43 -10.78 1.21
CA LYS A 70 9.11 -11.71 0.29
C LYS A 70 8.31 -11.78 -1.01
N ALA A 71 8.95 -11.55 -2.12
CA ALA A 71 8.36 -11.65 -3.45
C ALA A 71 9.46 -11.88 -4.48
N SER A 72 9.20 -12.72 -5.48
CA SER A 72 10.16 -13.05 -6.56
C SER A 72 11.53 -13.47 -6.00
N GLY A 73 11.54 -14.37 -5.00
CA GLY A 73 12.78 -14.90 -4.38
C GLY A 73 13.62 -13.88 -3.59
N LYS A 74 13.14 -12.66 -3.40
CA LYS A 74 13.86 -11.56 -2.73
C LYS A 74 13.09 -11.00 -1.55
N THR A 75 13.83 -10.36 -0.64
CA THR A 75 13.25 -9.58 0.46
C THR A 75 13.26 -8.09 0.12
N TRP A 76 12.10 -7.45 0.24
CA TRP A 76 11.88 -6.05 -0.08
C TRP A 76 11.47 -5.26 1.16
N LYS A 77 12.06 -4.09 1.37
CA LYS A 77 11.61 -3.15 2.41
C LYS A 77 10.39 -2.37 1.90
N VAL A 78 9.33 -2.30 2.70
CA VAL A 78 8.14 -1.49 2.38
C VAL A 78 8.36 -0.09 2.90
N THR A 79 8.60 0.87 2.00
CA THR A 79 9.01 2.23 2.36
C THR A 79 7.95 3.29 2.13
N SER A 80 6.91 2.97 1.37
CA SER A 80 5.82 3.92 1.11
C SER A 80 4.48 3.24 0.85
N VAL A 81 3.44 4.04 0.95
CA VAL A 81 2.07 3.70 0.60
C VAL A 81 1.62 4.65 -0.50
N ALA A 82 1.15 4.10 -1.62
CA ALA A 82 0.73 4.88 -2.77
C ALA A 82 -0.53 5.70 -2.49
N ALA A 83 -0.76 6.70 -3.32
CA ALA A 83 -2.02 7.43 -3.31
C ALA A 83 -3.21 6.48 -3.54
N ASN A 84 -4.28 6.69 -2.78
CA ASN A 84 -5.52 5.91 -2.85
C ASN A 84 -5.39 4.40 -2.53
N ALA A 85 -4.27 3.91 -2.05
CA ALA A 85 -3.97 2.48 -1.93
C ALA A 85 -5.03 1.67 -1.18
N LEU A 86 -5.60 2.21 -0.10
CA LEU A 86 -6.64 1.57 0.71
C LEU A 86 -7.91 2.42 0.82
N LYS A 87 -8.06 3.44 -0.03
CA LYS A 87 -9.20 4.36 -0.01
C LYS A 87 -10.53 3.60 -0.04
N GLY A 88 -11.45 3.99 0.83
CA GLY A 88 -12.81 3.46 0.84
C GLY A 88 -12.94 2.02 1.35
N ASN A 89 -11.92 1.45 2.02
CA ASN A 89 -12.04 0.12 2.60
C ASN A 89 -13.13 0.10 3.68
N LYS A 90 -14.16 -0.75 3.45
CA LYS A 90 -15.36 -0.80 4.30
C LYS A 90 -15.27 -1.79 5.46
N LYS A 91 -14.25 -2.66 5.49
CA LYS A 91 -14.12 -3.73 6.50
C LYS A 91 -12.99 -3.50 7.49
N MET A 92 -11.97 -2.75 7.11
CA MET A 92 -10.81 -2.50 7.97
C MET A 92 -11.18 -1.72 9.23
N GLU A 93 -10.95 -2.32 10.39
CA GLU A 93 -11.15 -1.73 11.72
C GLU A 93 -9.83 -1.35 12.39
N SER A 94 -8.75 -2.08 12.08
CA SER A 94 -7.41 -1.77 12.57
C SER A 94 -6.36 -1.79 11.47
N LEU A 95 -5.41 -0.87 11.58
CA LEU A 95 -4.29 -0.71 10.66
C LEU A 95 -2.99 -0.60 11.44
N THR A 96 -1.99 -1.40 11.06
CA THR A 96 -0.62 -1.25 11.55
C THR A 96 0.29 -0.82 10.40
N ILE A 97 1.05 0.26 10.60
CA ILE A 97 2.03 0.78 9.64
C ILE A 97 3.43 0.39 10.10
N GLY A 98 4.14 -0.35 9.25
CA GLY A 98 5.44 -0.92 9.52
C GLY A 98 6.56 0.11 9.72
N LYS A 99 7.69 -0.36 10.28
CA LYS A 99 8.83 0.48 10.73
C LYS A 99 9.58 1.19 9.62
N ASN A 100 9.54 0.67 8.38
CA ASN A 100 10.31 1.20 7.26
C ASN A 100 9.56 2.23 6.43
N VAL A 101 8.26 2.46 6.69
CA VAL A 101 7.44 3.41 5.95
C VAL A 101 7.93 4.84 6.21
N ARG A 102 8.20 5.57 5.14
CA ARG A 102 8.67 6.98 5.15
C ARG A 102 7.65 7.95 4.57
N LYS A 103 6.79 7.44 3.67
CA LYS A 103 5.80 8.26 2.95
C LYS A 103 4.45 7.56 2.89
N ILE A 104 3.39 8.30 3.14
CA ILE A 104 2.00 7.89 2.94
C ILE A 104 1.40 8.81 1.88
N GLY A 105 0.85 8.23 0.83
CA GLY A 105 0.31 8.95 -0.32
C GLY A 105 -1.01 9.67 -0.03
N LYS A 106 -1.41 10.55 -0.94
CA LYS A 106 -2.69 11.26 -0.93
C LYS A 106 -3.86 10.27 -0.87
N ASN A 107 -4.85 10.52 -0.01
CA ASN A 107 -6.05 9.70 0.15
C ASN A 107 -5.78 8.22 0.52
N ALA A 108 -4.60 7.83 0.96
CA ALA A 108 -4.22 6.42 1.12
C ALA A 108 -5.23 5.61 1.95
N PHE A 109 -5.77 6.18 3.03
CA PHE A 109 -6.77 5.57 3.91
C PHE A 109 -8.07 6.39 3.98
N ALA A 110 -8.30 7.30 3.04
CA ALA A 110 -9.48 8.13 3.05
C ALA A 110 -10.75 7.29 2.95
N ASN A 111 -11.79 7.69 3.68
CA ASN A 111 -13.10 7.03 3.71
C ASN A 111 -13.08 5.58 4.27
N CYS A 112 -12.07 5.19 5.01
CA CYS A 112 -12.05 3.94 5.79
C CYS A 112 -12.87 4.14 7.08
N ARG A 113 -14.18 4.24 6.95
CA ARG A 113 -15.10 4.69 8.02
C ARG A 113 -15.18 3.77 9.24
N LYS A 114 -14.80 2.50 9.10
CA LYS A 114 -14.73 1.54 10.20
C LYS A 114 -13.38 1.52 10.91
N LEU A 115 -12.37 2.22 10.39
CA LEU A 115 -11.03 2.25 10.96
C LEU A 115 -11.02 2.97 12.31
N LYS A 116 -10.91 2.20 13.39
CA LYS A 116 -10.93 2.65 14.79
C LYS A 116 -9.56 2.66 15.46
N LYS A 117 -8.63 1.87 14.96
CA LYS A 117 -7.30 1.71 15.56
C LYS A 117 -6.22 1.81 14.49
N VAL A 118 -5.35 2.81 14.62
CA VAL A 118 -4.16 2.96 13.77
C VAL A 118 -2.93 2.89 14.66
N THR A 119 -1.97 2.03 14.32
CA THR A 119 -0.68 1.94 15.01
C THR A 119 0.42 2.24 14.03
N ILE A 120 1.12 3.35 14.22
CA ILE A 120 2.28 3.74 13.42
C ILE A 120 3.54 3.31 14.17
N LYS A 121 4.26 2.30 13.64
CA LYS A 121 5.52 1.82 14.21
C LYS A 121 6.73 2.57 13.66
N SER A 122 6.60 3.17 12.49
CA SER A 122 7.69 3.92 11.86
C SER A 122 8.03 5.18 12.65
N LYS A 123 9.33 5.39 12.85
CA LYS A 123 9.91 6.65 13.36
C LYS A 123 10.41 7.56 12.22
N LYS A 124 10.23 7.13 10.97
CA LYS A 124 10.86 7.72 9.78
C LYS A 124 9.89 8.41 8.82
N ILE A 125 8.59 8.51 9.17
CA ILE A 125 7.61 9.18 8.31
C ILE A 125 7.95 10.67 8.24
N ASN A 126 8.15 11.14 7.03
CA ASN A 126 8.41 12.55 6.73
C ASN A 126 7.29 13.19 5.92
N THR A 127 6.45 12.39 5.26
CA THR A 127 5.35 12.87 4.42
C THR A 127 4.09 12.05 4.64
N ILE A 128 2.99 12.74 4.91
CA ILE A 128 1.62 12.18 4.88
C ILE A 128 0.82 13.06 3.92
N GLY A 129 0.35 12.47 2.83
CA GLY A 129 -0.35 13.17 1.76
C GLY A 129 -1.69 13.75 2.19
N LYS A 130 -2.17 14.76 1.45
CA LYS A 130 -3.47 15.40 1.68
C LYS A 130 -4.59 14.35 1.76
N ASN A 131 -5.49 14.50 2.71
CA ASN A 131 -6.65 13.63 2.92
C ASN A 131 -6.32 12.16 3.25
N ALA A 132 -5.07 11.81 3.55
CA ALA A 132 -4.67 10.41 3.78
C ALA A 132 -5.52 9.71 4.86
N PHE A 133 -5.97 10.44 5.88
CA PHE A 133 -6.83 9.94 6.96
C PHE A 133 -8.19 10.63 7.04
N LYS A 134 -8.63 11.28 5.95
CA LYS A 134 -9.95 11.92 5.89
C LYS A 134 -11.06 10.88 6.04
N ASN A 135 -12.07 11.18 6.87
CA ASN A 135 -13.26 10.34 7.07
C ASN A 135 -12.98 8.92 7.56
N ILE A 136 -11.95 8.70 8.36
CA ILE A 136 -11.86 7.50 9.21
C ILE A 136 -12.85 7.63 10.38
N ASN A 137 -13.02 6.58 11.20
CA ASN A 137 -13.91 6.64 12.34
C ASN A 137 -13.55 7.78 13.29
N LYS A 138 -14.51 8.61 13.67
CA LYS A 138 -14.30 9.77 14.57
C LYS A 138 -13.88 9.37 15.99
N LYS A 139 -14.20 8.13 16.40
CA LYS A 139 -13.79 7.55 17.70
C LYS A 139 -12.46 6.80 17.61
N ALA A 140 -11.74 6.92 16.49
CA ALA A 140 -10.47 6.23 16.30
C ALA A 140 -9.39 6.72 17.27
N THR A 141 -8.42 5.85 17.48
CA THR A 141 -7.17 6.16 18.17
C THR A 141 -5.99 5.91 17.23
N VAL A 142 -5.10 6.87 17.11
CA VAL A 142 -3.84 6.76 16.38
C VAL A 142 -2.70 6.68 17.38
N LYS A 143 -2.09 5.52 17.52
CA LYS A 143 -0.89 5.31 18.33
C LYS A 143 0.35 5.59 17.50
N VAL A 144 1.22 6.46 18.00
CA VAL A 144 2.47 6.88 17.33
C VAL A 144 3.66 6.68 18.27
N PRO A 145 4.91 6.58 17.75
CA PRO A 145 6.10 6.57 18.60
C PRO A 145 6.19 7.86 19.42
N LYS A 146 6.42 7.74 20.73
CA LYS A 146 6.44 8.88 21.67
C LYS A 146 7.33 10.03 21.19
N ALA A 147 8.55 9.72 20.74
CA ALA A 147 9.51 10.72 20.25
C ALA A 147 9.04 11.46 18.98
N GLN A 148 8.07 10.93 18.24
CA GLN A 148 7.55 11.51 17.00
C GLN A 148 6.16 12.14 17.17
N LYS A 149 5.57 12.08 18.35
CA LYS A 149 4.17 12.45 18.57
C LYS A 149 3.85 13.87 18.09
N LYS A 150 4.67 14.87 18.47
CA LYS A 150 4.49 16.28 18.06
C LYS A 150 4.57 16.45 16.53
N LYS A 151 5.58 15.82 15.90
CA LYS A 151 5.76 15.84 14.43
C LYS A 151 4.59 15.18 13.71
N TYR A 152 4.21 13.98 14.16
CA TYR A 152 3.16 13.22 13.49
C TYR A 152 1.77 13.82 13.69
N ALA A 153 1.50 14.44 14.83
CA ALA A 153 0.27 15.20 15.02
C ALA A 153 0.11 16.31 13.95
N LYS A 154 1.18 17.06 13.66
CA LYS A 154 1.17 18.08 12.60
C LYS A 154 0.91 17.47 11.22
N LEU A 155 1.59 16.36 10.88
CA LEU A 155 1.41 15.66 9.60
C LEU A 155 0.00 15.09 9.44
N LEU A 156 -0.54 14.46 10.48
CA LEU A 156 -1.89 13.89 10.51
C LEU A 156 -2.97 14.97 10.38
N ASN A 157 -2.80 16.12 11.02
CA ASN A 157 -3.71 17.26 10.89
C ASN A 157 -3.73 17.80 9.44
N LYS A 158 -2.55 17.94 8.80
CA LYS A 158 -2.45 18.29 7.37
C LYS A 158 -3.12 17.24 6.48
N ALA A 159 -3.08 15.97 6.88
CA ALA A 159 -3.73 14.86 6.19
C ALA A 159 -5.24 14.74 6.46
N LYS A 160 -5.85 15.77 7.05
CA LYS A 160 -7.30 15.85 7.38
C LYS A 160 -7.78 14.77 8.35
N LEU A 161 -6.94 14.38 9.31
CA LEU A 161 -7.39 13.61 10.46
C LEU A 161 -8.39 14.46 11.27
N SER A 162 -9.53 13.86 11.63
CA SER A 162 -10.53 14.55 12.46
C SER A 162 -9.95 14.92 13.82
N LYS A 163 -10.21 16.13 14.32
CA LYS A 163 -9.83 16.59 15.67
C LYS A 163 -10.43 15.72 16.81
N LYS A 164 -11.48 14.96 16.52
CA LYS A 164 -12.09 14.02 17.47
C LYS A 164 -11.27 12.73 17.64
N VAL A 165 -10.35 12.44 16.74
CA VAL A 165 -9.46 11.26 16.81
C VAL A 165 -8.36 11.52 17.82
N LYS A 166 -8.16 10.56 18.73
CA LYS A 166 -7.12 10.65 19.78
C LYS A 166 -5.77 10.19 19.21
N ILE A 167 -4.73 11.03 19.35
CA ILE A 167 -3.33 10.67 19.06
C ILE A 167 -2.62 10.36 20.38
N LYS A 168 -2.14 9.12 20.51
CA LYS A 168 -1.46 8.61 21.71
C LYS A 168 0.01 8.33 21.44
#